data_c51da281a821d5322997eda07e99cc10
#
_entry.id   c51da281a821d5322997eda07e99cc10
#
_cell.length_a   1.000
_cell.length_b   1.000
_cell.length_c   1.000
_cell.angle_alpha   90.00
_cell.angle_beta   90.00
_cell.angle_gamma   90.00
#
_symmetry.space_group_name_H-M   'P 1'
#
loop_
_entity.id
_entity.type
_entity.pdbx_description
1 polymer ?
#
loop_
_entity_poly.entity_id
_entity_poly.type
_entity_poly.pdbx_seq_one_letter_code
_entity_poly.pdbx_strand_id
1 'polypeptide(L)'
;EERIIKDFELSKFIYCSDAGLASKKNKKFNNIQNRAYIITQSLKKLKKDDQEIALKHTGFLEVGSQSTKRINIDDTDFTDEINKNRLFYKEIPLESPVEERLIVTYSPKYAAYQKNIRNKQILRASNMIQTNGKLKKNQKNPNDPARFIEKITTDKDGEVIEEYYSLDQEKIKDESMYDGFYAVTTNLEDEDIKAIIKISERRWQIEECFRIMKTDFKARPVYLQNRDRIEAHFLTCFISLIIYRLLANKLNNK
;
A
#
# COMPACT_ATOMS: atom_id res chain seq x y z
N GLU A 1 4.55 -13.77 -17.65
CA GLU A 1 3.93 -12.67 -18.42
C GLU A 1 3.95 -12.97 -19.92
N GLU A 2 5.12 -13.19 -20.57
CA GLU A 2 5.23 -13.47 -22.01
C GLU A 2 4.31 -14.60 -22.49
N ARG A 3 4.25 -15.70 -21.73
CA ARG A 3 3.38 -16.82 -22.04
C ARG A 3 1.90 -16.40 -22.03
N ILE A 4 1.46 -15.63 -21.04
CA ILE A 4 0.07 -15.16 -20.96
C ILE A 4 -0.24 -14.23 -22.13
N ILE A 5 0.64 -13.29 -22.45
CA ILE A 5 0.44 -12.37 -23.58
C ILE A 5 0.31 -13.14 -24.88
N LYS A 6 1.14 -14.17 -25.08
CA LYS A 6 1.11 -15.01 -26.26
C LYS A 6 -0.12 -15.93 -26.31
N ASP A 7 -0.42 -16.62 -25.20
CA ASP A 7 -1.52 -17.62 -25.15
C ASP A 7 -2.90 -16.96 -25.30
N PHE A 8 -3.04 -15.68 -24.90
CA PHE A 8 -4.29 -14.92 -24.99
C PHE A 8 -4.31 -13.86 -26.10
N GLU A 9 -3.27 -13.78 -26.94
CA GLU A 9 -3.15 -12.83 -28.06
C GLU A 9 -3.47 -11.38 -27.67
N LEU A 10 -2.96 -10.95 -26.50
CA LEU A 10 -3.32 -9.66 -25.92
C LEU A 10 -2.70 -8.51 -26.73
N SER A 11 -3.55 -7.62 -27.24
CA SER A 11 -3.13 -6.41 -27.95
C SER A 11 -2.60 -5.32 -27.03
N LYS A 12 -3.11 -5.23 -25.80
CA LYS A 12 -2.64 -4.35 -24.73
C LYS A 12 -2.51 -5.14 -23.43
N PHE A 13 -1.44 -4.91 -22.70
CA PHE A 13 -1.17 -5.55 -21.41
C PHE A 13 -0.73 -4.52 -20.38
N ILE A 14 -1.47 -4.43 -19.27
CA ILE A 14 -1.11 -3.57 -18.15
C ILE A 14 -0.68 -4.45 -16.97
N TYR A 15 0.60 -4.35 -16.62
CA TYR A 15 1.15 -5.02 -15.47
C TYR A 15 0.85 -4.23 -14.19
N CYS A 16 0.07 -4.82 -13.29
CA CYS A 16 -0.26 -4.20 -12.00
C CYS A 16 0.37 -5.00 -10.86
N SER A 17 1.22 -4.35 -10.04
CA SER A 17 1.90 -5.03 -8.96
C SER A 17 2.10 -4.16 -7.71
N ASP A 18 2.54 -4.82 -6.63
CA ASP A 18 2.98 -4.14 -5.41
C ASP A 18 4.42 -3.59 -5.54
N ALA A 19 4.84 -2.86 -4.50
CA ALA A 19 6.18 -2.26 -4.44
C ALA A 19 7.32 -3.31 -4.38
N GLY A 20 7.03 -4.56 -4.06
CA GLY A 20 8.01 -5.64 -4.01
C GLY A 20 8.50 -6.06 -5.40
N LEU A 21 7.70 -5.82 -6.43
CA LEU A 21 7.99 -6.15 -7.81
C LEU A 21 8.41 -4.95 -8.67
N ALA A 22 8.70 -3.80 -8.05
CA ALA A 22 9.08 -2.53 -8.68
C ALA A 22 10.53 -2.48 -9.20
N SER A 23 11.14 -3.62 -9.55
CA SER A 23 12.52 -3.63 -10.03
C SER A 23 12.66 -2.90 -11.38
N LYS A 24 13.81 -2.25 -11.59
CA LYS A 24 14.14 -1.61 -12.89
C LYS A 24 13.99 -2.58 -14.07
N LYS A 25 14.31 -3.87 -13.87
CA LYS A 25 14.17 -4.91 -14.89
C LYS A 25 12.70 -5.13 -15.25
N ASN A 26 11.80 -5.22 -14.26
CA ASN A 26 10.37 -5.40 -14.49
C ASN A 26 9.75 -4.17 -15.17
N LYS A 27 10.14 -2.96 -14.76
CA LYS A 27 9.70 -1.72 -15.41
C LYS A 27 10.12 -1.67 -16.88
N LYS A 28 11.41 -1.92 -17.17
CA LYS A 28 11.92 -1.96 -18.56
C LYS A 28 11.22 -3.02 -19.41
N PHE A 29 10.95 -4.19 -18.85
CA PHE A 29 10.25 -5.27 -19.54
C PHE A 29 8.81 -4.90 -19.91
N ASN A 30 8.15 -4.12 -19.04
CA ASN A 30 6.79 -3.66 -19.26
C ASN A 30 6.69 -2.25 -19.87
N ASN A 31 7.82 -1.70 -20.37
CA ASN A 31 7.88 -0.43 -21.10
C ASN A 31 8.17 -0.66 -22.59
N ILE A 32 7.48 -1.60 -23.20
CA ILE A 32 7.60 -1.94 -24.63
C ILE A 32 6.24 -1.72 -25.27
N GLN A 33 6.23 -1.29 -26.55
CA GLN A 33 5.08 -0.85 -27.37
C GLN A 33 3.73 -1.37 -26.85
N ASN A 34 3.15 -2.23 -26.59
CA ASN A 34 1.78 -2.58 -26.16
C ASN A 34 1.69 -2.94 -24.68
N ARG A 35 2.72 -2.63 -23.90
CA ARG A 35 2.80 -2.96 -22.48
C ARG A 35 2.91 -1.69 -21.66
N ALA A 36 2.17 -1.69 -20.56
CA ALA A 36 2.26 -0.65 -19.57
C ALA A 36 2.31 -1.28 -18.18
N TYR A 37 2.62 -0.47 -17.18
CA TYR A 37 2.60 -0.90 -15.80
C TYR A 37 1.97 0.13 -14.88
N ILE A 38 1.38 -0.38 -13.80
CA ILE A 38 0.93 0.40 -12.65
C ILE A 38 1.51 -0.31 -11.42
N ILE A 39 2.48 0.30 -10.77
CA ILE A 39 3.21 -0.33 -9.66
C ILE A 39 3.09 0.54 -8.42
N THR A 40 2.72 -0.06 -7.29
CA THR A 40 2.72 0.67 -6.01
C THR A 40 4.11 1.19 -5.69
N GLN A 41 4.22 2.48 -5.38
CA GLN A 41 5.45 3.13 -4.98
C GLN A 41 5.43 3.43 -3.48
N SER A 42 6.42 2.90 -2.75
CA SER A 42 6.60 3.29 -1.36
C SER A 42 7.14 4.73 -1.28
N LEU A 43 6.38 5.63 -0.69
CA LEU A 43 6.80 7.02 -0.49
C LEU A 43 8.07 7.13 0.35
N LYS A 44 8.25 6.24 1.33
CA LYS A 44 9.48 6.18 2.17
C LYS A 44 10.75 5.79 1.40
N LYS A 45 10.62 5.25 0.18
CA LYS A 45 11.74 4.81 -0.66
C LYS A 45 12.02 5.77 -1.83
N LEU A 46 11.30 6.87 -1.93
CA LEU A 46 11.59 7.93 -2.90
C LEU A 46 12.91 8.64 -2.55
N LYS A 47 13.50 9.32 -3.53
CA LYS A 47 14.54 10.32 -3.28
C LYS A 47 13.95 11.42 -2.40
N LYS A 48 14.77 12.09 -1.58
CA LYS A 48 14.29 13.10 -0.62
C LYS A 48 13.48 14.21 -1.28
N ASP A 49 13.95 14.73 -2.40
CA ASP A 49 13.27 15.81 -3.13
C ASP A 49 11.89 15.37 -3.64
N ASP A 50 11.83 14.19 -4.25
CA ASP A 50 10.56 13.60 -4.72
C ASP A 50 9.62 13.32 -3.55
N GLN A 51 10.16 12.86 -2.41
CA GLN A 51 9.40 12.57 -1.21
C GLN A 51 8.80 13.85 -0.60
N GLU A 52 9.57 14.94 -0.51
CA GLU A 52 9.10 16.23 -0.03
C GLU A 52 7.97 16.76 -0.90
N ILE A 53 8.14 16.70 -2.24
CA ILE A 53 7.08 17.11 -3.17
C ILE A 53 5.85 16.19 -3.00
N ALA A 54 6.05 14.89 -2.86
CA ALA A 54 4.97 13.92 -2.71
C ALA A 54 4.14 14.14 -1.45
N LEU A 55 4.77 14.44 -0.32
CA LEU A 55 4.12 14.63 0.97
C LEU A 55 3.59 16.05 1.19
N LYS A 56 3.97 17.02 0.34
CA LYS A 56 3.46 18.40 0.44
C LYS A 56 1.94 18.41 0.23
N HIS A 57 1.20 19.07 1.12
CA HIS A 57 -0.28 19.06 1.12
C HIS A 57 -0.89 19.96 0.02
N THR A 58 -0.07 20.67 -0.73
CA THR A 58 -0.51 21.57 -1.83
C THR A 58 -0.45 20.89 -3.20
N GLY A 59 -1.21 21.42 -4.15
CA GLY A 59 -1.13 21.06 -5.55
C GLY A 59 -2.01 19.86 -5.95
N PHE A 60 -2.95 19.47 -5.11
CA PHE A 60 -3.87 18.36 -5.37
C PHE A 60 -5.05 18.77 -6.25
N LEU A 61 -5.50 17.83 -7.07
CA LEU A 61 -6.75 17.86 -7.81
C LEU A 61 -7.69 16.79 -7.25
N GLU A 62 -8.99 17.02 -7.37
CA GLU A 62 -9.96 16.00 -6.97
C GLU A 62 -10.19 14.99 -8.08
N VAL A 63 -10.15 13.69 -7.74
CA VAL A 63 -10.39 12.60 -8.70
C VAL A 63 -11.83 12.63 -9.19
N GLY A 64 -12.00 12.67 -10.53
CA GLY A 64 -13.31 12.69 -11.16
C GLY A 64 -13.99 14.07 -11.20
N SER A 65 -13.36 15.12 -10.69
CA SER A 65 -13.80 16.49 -10.88
C SER A 65 -13.32 17.03 -12.23
N GLN A 66 -14.13 17.87 -12.87
CA GLN A 66 -13.72 18.62 -14.05
C GLN A 66 -12.92 19.89 -13.70
N SER A 67 -12.81 20.21 -12.42
CA SER A 67 -12.07 21.38 -11.96
C SER A 67 -10.56 21.17 -12.10
N THR A 68 -9.91 22.12 -12.74
CA THR A 68 -8.45 22.21 -12.83
C THR A 68 -7.82 23.00 -11.67
N LYS A 69 -8.65 23.49 -10.74
CA LYS A 69 -8.18 24.26 -9.59
C LYS A 69 -7.46 23.34 -8.61
N ARG A 70 -6.17 23.60 -8.42
CA ARG A 70 -5.37 22.88 -7.42
C ARG A 70 -5.73 23.38 -6.01
N ILE A 71 -5.83 22.43 -5.09
CA ILE A 71 -6.18 22.70 -3.70
C ILE A 71 -5.00 22.38 -2.77
N ASN A 72 -5.06 22.97 -1.58
CA ASN A 72 -4.31 22.52 -0.42
C ASN A 72 -5.24 21.65 0.42
N ILE A 73 -4.80 20.46 0.79
CA ILE A 73 -5.58 19.50 1.60
C ILE A 73 -5.89 20.10 2.97
N ASP A 74 -4.96 20.87 3.56
CA ASP A 74 -5.14 21.47 4.88
C ASP A 74 -6.27 22.51 4.94
N ASP A 75 -6.63 23.08 3.79
CA ASP A 75 -7.71 24.08 3.69
C ASP A 75 -9.10 23.42 3.55
N THR A 76 -9.15 22.09 3.49
CA THR A 76 -10.40 21.34 3.29
C THR A 76 -10.90 20.80 4.62
N ASP A 77 -12.14 21.12 4.98
CA ASP A 77 -12.81 20.53 6.13
C ASP A 77 -13.24 19.08 5.83
N PHE A 78 -12.62 18.13 6.52
CA PHE A 78 -12.91 16.71 6.40
C PHE A 78 -13.80 16.19 7.54
N THR A 79 -14.45 17.04 8.32
CA THR A 79 -15.42 16.62 9.32
C THR A 79 -16.72 16.19 8.69
N ASP A 80 -17.07 16.74 7.54
CA ASP A 80 -18.23 16.36 6.74
C ASP A 80 -18.03 15.00 6.04
N GLU A 81 -19.07 14.17 6.06
CA GLU A 81 -19.09 12.85 5.44
C GLU A 81 -18.86 12.88 3.92
N ILE A 82 -19.31 13.95 3.24
CA ILE A 82 -19.09 14.11 1.80
C ILE A 82 -17.59 14.29 1.53
N ASN A 83 -16.94 15.18 2.27
CA ASN A 83 -15.53 15.47 2.11
C ASN A 83 -14.63 14.31 2.54
N LYS A 84 -15.03 13.51 3.53
CA LYS A 84 -14.29 12.31 3.96
C LYS A 84 -14.12 11.26 2.85
N ASN A 85 -15.10 11.15 1.96
CA ASN A 85 -15.09 10.15 0.90
C ASN A 85 -14.44 10.65 -0.40
N ARG A 86 -14.00 11.91 -0.47
CA ARG A 86 -13.30 12.46 -1.62
C ARG A 86 -11.90 11.86 -1.73
N LEU A 87 -11.43 11.74 -2.95
CA LEU A 87 -10.08 11.28 -3.26
C LEU A 87 -9.37 12.37 -4.06
N PHE A 88 -8.17 12.70 -3.64
CA PHE A 88 -7.35 13.73 -4.26
C PHE A 88 -6.10 13.10 -4.87
N TYR A 89 -5.55 13.74 -5.91
CA TYR A 89 -4.33 13.27 -6.54
C TYR A 89 -3.44 14.42 -6.98
N LYS A 90 -2.16 14.14 -7.13
CA LYS A 90 -1.21 14.97 -7.86
C LYS A 90 -0.24 14.09 -8.63
N GLU A 91 0.29 14.63 -9.70
CA GLU A 91 1.26 13.97 -10.57
C GLU A 91 2.61 14.61 -10.39
N ILE A 92 3.65 13.79 -10.34
CA ILE A 92 5.03 14.19 -10.20
C ILE A 92 5.83 13.45 -11.28
N PRO A 93 6.47 14.16 -12.22
CA PRO A 93 7.40 13.52 -13.15
C PRO A 93 8.59 12.97 -12.37
N LEU A 94 8.98 11.73 -12.65
CA LEU A 94 10.15 11.12 -12.02
C LEU A 94 11.34 11.13 -12.98
N GLU A 95 12.50 11.52 -12.47
CA GLU A 95 13.76 11.27 -13.15
C GLU A 95 14.11 9.79 -13.10
N SER A 96 13.72 9.05 -14.12
CA SER A 96 13.91 7.61 -14.25
C SER A 96 14.47 7.29 -15.65
N PRO A 97 15.20 6.18 -15.81
CA PRO A 97 15.63 5.73 -17.14
C PRO A 97 14.48 5.26 -18.05
N VAL A 98 13.26 5.26 -17.53
CA VAL A 98 12.01 4.99 -18.23
C VAL A 98 11.14 6.21 -18.00
N GLU A 99 10.53 6.78 -19.05
CA GLU A 99 9.53 7.81 -18.90
C GLU A 99 8.39 7.27 -18.03
N GLU A 100 8.29 7.79 -16.83
CA GLU A 100 7.28 7.39 -15.85
C GLU A 100 6.84 8.58 -15.01
N ARG A 101 5.59 8.54 -14.59
CA ARG A 101 5.02 9.52 -13.66
C ARG A 101 4.63 8.87 -12.34
N LEU A 102 4.82 9.59 -11.27
CA LEU A 102 4.34 9.24 -9.94
C LEU A 102 2.97 9.88 -9.72
N ILE A 103 1.97 9.07 -9.49
CA ILE A 103 0.64 9.52 -9.10
C ILE A 103 0.53 9.34 -7.59
N VAL A 104 0.44 10.45 -6.87
CA VAL A 104 0.26 10.47 -5.42
C VAL A 104 -1.19 10.77 -5.14
N THR A 105 -1.86 9.88 -4.44
CA THR A 105 -3.24 10.08 -3.98
C THR A 105 -3.30 10.37 -2.49
N TYR A 106 -4.31 11.14 -2.08
CA TYR A 106 -4.64 11.39 -0.69
C TYR A 106 -6.11 11.11 -0.44
N SER A 107 -6.38 10.30 0.59
CA SER A 107 -7.72 9.95 1.04
C SER A 107 -7.89 10.31 2.52
N PRO A 108 -8.79 11.24 2.87
CA PRO A 108 -9.08 11.57 4.27
C PRO A 108 -9.56 10.38 5.08
N LYS A 109 -10.38 9.53 4.49
CA LYS A 109 -10.87 8.28 5.09
C LYS A 109 -9.72 7.33 5.44
N TYR A 110 -8.75 7.20 4.52
CA TYR A 110 -7.57 6.36 4.74
C TYR A 110 -6.65 6.95 5.79
N ALA A 111 -6.48 8.29 5.82
CA ALA A 111 -5.73 9.00 6.85
C ALA A 111 -6.31 8.74 8.25
N ALA A 112 -7.62 8.87 8.40
CA ALA A 112 -8.32 8.60 9.66
C ALA A 112 -8.15 7.13 10.10
N TYR A 113 -8.22 6.19 9.16
CA TYR A 113 -8.00 4.77 9.42
C TYR A 113 -6.57 4.48 9.91
N GLN A 114 -5.56 5.01 9.23
CA GLN A 114 -4.15 4.84 9.61
C GLN A 114 -3.85 5.47 10.97
N LYS A 115 -4.34 6.68 11.23
CA LYS A 115 -4.25 7.36 12.53
C LYS A 115 -4.86 6.51 13.65
N ASN A 116 -6.03 5.90 13.42
CA ASN A 116 -6.66 5.03 14.42
C ASN A 116 -5.83 3.78 14.73
N ILE A 117 -5.28 3.12 13.70
CA ILE A 117 -4.37 1.97 13.89
C ILE A 117 -3.15 2.40 14.69
N ARG A 118 -2.51 3.50 14.30
CA ARG A 118 -1.31 4.03 15.00
C ARG A 118 -1.62 4.35 16.46
N ASN A 119 -2.74 5.02 16.75
CA ASN A 119 -3.14 5.34 18.11
C ASN A 119 -3.33 4.08 18.98
N LYS A 120 -3.92 3.02 18.43
CA LYS A 120 -4.03 1.73 19.14
C LYS A 120 -2.66 1.11 19.42
N GLN A 121 -1.70 1.27 18.51
CA GLN A 121 -0.34 0.76 18.70
C GLN A 121 0.44 1.60 19.73
N ILE A 122 0.27 2.94 19.72
CA ILE A 122 0.84 3.85 20.72
C ILE A 122 0.31 3.51 22.12
N LEU A 123 -1.00 3.28 22.25
CA LEU A 123 -1.60 2.87 23.52
C LEU A 123 -1.01 1.55 24.03
N ARG A 124 -0.80 0.57 23.14
CA ARG A 124 -0.13 -0.68 23.52
C ARG A 124 1.32 -0.44 23.93
N ALA A 125 2.06 0.41 23.23
CA ALA A 125 3.43 0.80 23.58
C ALA A 125 3.48 1.46 24.96
N SER A 126 2.56 2.39 25.25
CA SER A 126 2.43 3.03 26.57
C SER A 126 2.19 2.01 27.69
N ASN A 127 1.27 1.05 27.47
CA ASN A 127 1.01 -0.02 28.45
C ASN A 127 2.25 -0.92 28.66
N MET A 128 3.03 -1.18 27.59
CA MET A 128 4.28 -1.94 27.70
C MET A 128 5.32 -1.22 28.56
N ILE A 129 5.41 0.10 28.48
CA ILE A 129 6.29 0.92 29.33
C ILE A 129 5.86 0.81 30.80
N GLN A 130 4.57 0.92 31.09
CA GLN A 130 4.02 0.88 32.43
C GLN A 130 4.20 -0.48 33.14
N THR A 131 4.22 -1.58 32.39
CA THR A 131 4.32 -2.94 32.94
C THR A 131 5.76 -3.37 33.27
N ASN A 132 6.74 -2.47 33.17
CA ASN A 132 8.15 -2.69 33.53
C ASN A 132 8.80 -3.97 32.99
N GLY A 133 8.33 -4.49 31.86
CA GLY A 133 8.93 -5.64 31.20
C GLY A 133 10.24 -5.28 30.47
N LYS A 134 11.19 -6.20 30.42
CA LYS A 134 12.36 -6.07 29.53
C LYS A 134 11.86 -6.01 28.08
N LEU A 135 11.77 -4.81 27.53
CA LEU A 135 11.26 -4.57 26.19
C LEU A 135 12.23 -5.09 25.13
N LYS A 136 11.88 -6.21 24.52
CA LYS A 136 12.59 -6.72 23.33
C LYS A 136 11.87 -6.24 22.09
N LYS A 137 12.45 -5.27 21.38
CA LYS A 137 11.93 -4.87 20.06
C LYS A 137 12.01 -6.05 19.08
N ASN A 138 10.88 -6.45 18.51
CA ASN A 138 10.89 -7.40 17.41
C ASN A 138 11.19 -6.67 16.10
N GLN A 139 12.47 -6.52 15.76
CA GLN A 139 12.91 -5.82 14.55
C GLN A 139 12.39 -6.40 13.23
N LYS A 140 11.92 -7.65 13.25
CA LYS A 140 11.35 -8.32 12.08
C LYS A 140 9.88 -7.99 11.84
N ASN A 141 9.19 -7.42 12.83
CA ASN A 141 7.78 -7.06 12.70
C ASN A 141 7.61 -5.53 12.62
N PRO A 142 7.34 -4.97 11.42
CA PRO A 142 7.14 -3.53 11.26
C PRO A 142 5.89 -3.01 12.00
N ASN A 143 4.99 -3.89 12.43
CA ASN A 143 3.78 -3.54 13.18
C ASN A 143 3.94 -3.71 14.70
N ASP A 144 5.15 -4.01 15.19
CA ASP A 144 5.40 -4.13 16.61
C ASP A 144 5.21 -2.76 17.31
N PRO A 145 4.33 -2.66 18.33
CA PRO A 145 4.14 -1.44 19.11
C PRO A 145 5.43 -0.92 19.75
N ALA A 146 6.36 -1.82 20.11
CA ALA A 146 7.66 -1.47 20.69
C ALA A 146 8.52 -0.57 19.78
N ARG A 147 8.17 -0.41 18.48
CA ARG A 147 8.88 0.54 17.61
C ARG A 147 8.69 2.00 18.01
N PHE A 148 7.62 2.31 18.75
CA PHE A 148 7.33 3.62 19.29
C PHE A 148 7.91 3.84 20.70
N ILE A 149 8.75 2.95 21.18
CA ILE A 149 9.41 3.08 22.48
C ILE A 149 10.87 3.39 22.24
N GLU A 150 11.33 4.45 22.86
CA GLU A 150 12.74 4.81 22.95
C GLU A 150 13.29 4.49 24.36
N LYS A 151 14.55 4.11 24.40
CA LYS A 151 15.29 3.92 25.63
C LYS A 151 16.11 5.18 25.87
N ILE A 152 15.88 5.82 26.99
CA ILE A 152 16.66 6.98 27.42
C ILE A 152 17.62 6.51 28.51
N THR A 153 18.90 6.74 28.27
CA THR A 153 19.96 6.46 29.25
C THR A 153 20.49 7.80 29.71
N THR A 154 20.33 8.13 30.98
CA THR A 154 20.89 9.36 31.55
C THR A 154 22.25 9.02 32.14
N ASP A 155 23.29 9.70 31.66
CA ASP A 155 24.65 9.62 32.23
C ASP A 155 24.88 10.84 33.11
N LYS A 156 25.24 10.63 34.35
CA LYS A 156 25.86 11.65 35.22
C LYS A 156 27.23 11.15 35.54
N ASP A 157 28.23 11.85 35.05
CA ASP A 157 29.65 11.64 35.36
C ASP A 157 30.23 10.28 34.91
N GLY A 158 29.74 9.69 33.79
CA GLY A 158 30.27 8.46 33.22
C GLY A 158 29.74 7.16 33.87
N GLU A 159 28.77 7.26 34.77
CA GLU A 159 28.05 6.09 35.32
C GLU A 159 26.61 6.04 34.80
N VAL A 160 26.21 4.88 34.29
CA VAL A 160 24.81 4.62 33.84
C VAL A 160 23.94 4.52 35.09
N ILE A 161 23.20 5.57 35.41
CA ILE A 161 22.47 5.66 36.68
C ILE A 161 21.06 5.10 36.57
N GLU A 162 20.33 5.38 35.50
CA GLU A 162 18.98 4.82 35.31
C GLU A 162 18.63 4.69 33.83
N GLU A 163 18.04 3.54 33.47
CA GLU A 163 17.45 3.31 32.18
C GLU A 163 15.92 3.49 32.29
N TYR A 164 15.35 4.45 31.55
CA TYR A 164 13.91 4.55 31.46
C TYR A 164 13.43 4.53 30.00
N TYR A 165 12.19 4.16 29.83
CA TYR A 165 11.56 4.05 28.52
C TYR A 165 10.51 5.13 28.37
N SER A 166 10.47 5.78 27.19
CA SER A 166 9.47 6.78 26.83
C SER A 166 8.91 6.50 25.43
N LEU A 167 7.83 7.21 25.09
CA LEU A 167 7.30 7.17 23.74
C LEU A 167 8.16 8.06 22.82
N ASP A 168 8.63 7.48 21.73
CA ASP A 168 9.39 8.15 20.67
C ASP A 168 8.45 9.07 19.87
N GLN A 169 8.38 10.34 20.26
CA GLN A 169 7.51 11.34 19.64
C GLN A 169 7.95 11.69 18.22
N GLU A 170 9.25 11.67 17.93
CA GLU A 170 9.76 11.89 16.57
C GLU A 170 9.30 10.79 15.63
N LYS A 171 9.41 9.55 16.08
CA LYS A 171 8.96 8.38 15.32
C LYS A 171 7.45 8.41 15.05
N ILE A 172 6.66 8.82 16.04
CA ILE A 172 5.21 8.98 15.90
C ILE A 172 4.90 10.06 14.87
N LYS A 173 5.58 11.20 14.93
CA LYS A 173 5.44 12.30 13.98
C LYS A 173 5.83 11.87 12.58
N ASP A 174 6.98 11.24 12.42
CA ASP A 174 7.49 10.73 11.14
C ASP A 174 6.53 9.74 10.47
N GLU A 175 5.94 8.82 11.24
CA GLU A 175 4.96 7.91 10.67
C GLU A 175 3.66 8.62 10.31
N SER A 176 3.28 9.67 11.04
CA SER A 176 2.04 10.42 10.79
C SER A 176 2.04 11.22 9.49
N MET A 177 3.22 11.63 9.00
CA MET A 177 3.34 12.37 7.75
C MET A 177 2.86 11.61 6.52
N TYR A 178 2.78 10.27 6.61
CA TYR A 178 2.33 9.41 5.51
C TYR A 178 0.84 9.08 5.55
N ASP A 179 0.10 9.57 6.55
CA ASP A 179 -1.32 9.24 6.70
C ASP A 179 -2.14 9.75 5.52
N GLY A 180 -2.93 8.86 4.96
CA GLY A 180 -3.81 9.16 3.83
C GLY A 180 -3.14 9.11 2.47
N PHE A 181 -1.81 9.09 2.42
CA PHE A 181 -1.08 9.07 1.17
C PHE A 181 -0.89 7.64 0.64
N TYR A 182 -1.07 7.51 -0.67
CA TYR A 182 -0.76 6.31 -1.43
C TYR A 182 -0.17 6.74 -2.77
N ALA A 183 0.75 5.96 -3.32
CA ALA A 183 1.38 6.31 -4.57
C ALA A 183 1.58 5.13 -5.50
N VAL A 184 1.46 5.38 -6.79
CA VAL A 184 1.77 4.45 -7.87
C VAL A 184 2.67 5.11 -8.89
N THR A 185 3.56 4.32 -9.51
CA THR A 185 4.30 4.73 -10.70
C THR A 185 3.72 4.04 -11.93
N THR A 186 3.66 4.76 -13.04
CA THR A 186 3.14 4.25 -14.32
C THR A 186 3.83 4.91 -15.49
N ASN A 187 3.92 4.18 -16.61
CA ASN A 187 4.31 4.69 -17.93
C ASN A 187 3.11 4.97 -18.84
N LEU A 188 1.89 4.93 -18.31
CA LEU A 188 0.68 5.34 -19.04
C LEU A 188 0.60 6.87 -19.01
N GLU A 189 0.89 7.51 -20.15
CA GLU A 189 0.89 8.98 -20.27
C GLU A 189 -0.49 9.54 -20.54
N ASP A 190 -1.22 8.95 -21.47
CA ASP A 190 -2.51 9.45 -21.98
C ASP A 190 -3.74 8.89 -21.22
N GLU A 191 -3.53 8.01 -20.23
CA GLU A 191 -4.65 7.38 -19.54
C GLU A 191 -5.18 8.28 -18.43
N ASP A 192 -6.52 8.34 -18.32
CA ASP A 192 -7.17 9.08 -17.24
C ASP A 192 -6.76 8.58 -15.85
N ILE A 193 -6.45 9.51 -14.96
CA ILE A 193 -6.05 9.22 -13.58
C ILE A 193 -7.07 8.36 -12.85
N LYS A 194 -8.35 8.61 -13.05
CA LYS A 194 -9.42 7.80 -12.43
C LYS A 194 -9.37 6.34 -12.91
N ALA A 195 -9.05 6.11 -14.18
CA ALA A 195 -8.88 4.77 -14.73
C ALA A 195 -7.66 4.08 -14.11
N ILE A 196 -6.52 4.78 -14.01
CA ILE A 196 -5.29 4.25 -13.38
C ILE A 196 -5.54 3.87 -11.91
N ILE A 197 -6.18 4.75 -11.15
CA ILE A 197 -6.52 4.49 -9.75
C ILE A 197 -7.44 3.27 -9.64
N LYS A 198 -8.49 3.20 -10.47
CA LYS A 198 -9.42 2.07 -10.49
C LYS A 198 -8.74 0.73 -10.82
N ILE A 199 -7.77 0.74 -11.74
CA ILE A 199 -6.97 -0.46 -12.06
C ILE A 199 -6.13 -0.87 -10.85
N SER A 200 -5.46 0.10 -10.21
CA SER A 200 -4.67 -0.15 -9.00
C SER A 200 -5.51 -0.70 -7.84
N GLU A 201 -6.70 -0.16 -7.64
CA GLU A 201 -7.63 -0.62 -6.60
C GLU A 201 -8.12 -2.05 -6.84
N ARG A 202 -8.28 -2.48 -8.09
CA ARG A 202 -8.69 -3.86 -8.40
C ARG A 202 -7.70 -4.92 -7.92
N ARG A 203 -6.49 -4.55 -7.57
CA ARG A 203 -5.50 -5.47 -7.00
C ARG A 203 -5.99 -6.14 -5.71
N TRP A 204 -6.78 -5.45 -4.87
CA TRP A 204 -7.36 -6.04 -3.67
C TRP A 204 -8.22 -7.29 -3.98
N GLN A 205 -8.83 -7.35 -5.16
CA GLN A 205 -9.63 -8.51 -5.57
C GLN A 205 -8.77 -9.78 -5.72
N ILE A 206 -7.53 -9.61 -6.16
CA ILE A 206 -6.56 -10.71 -6.26
C ILE A 206 -6.13 -11.15 -4.85
N GLU A 207 -5.86 -10.19 -3.96
CA GLU A 207 -5.53 -10.49 -2.56
C GLU A 207 -6.68 -11.21 -1.86
N GLU A 208 -7.92 -10.81 -2.11
CA GLU A 208 -9.11 -11.48 -1.61
C GLU A 208 -9.25 -12.91 -2.17
N CYS A 209 -9.01 -13.12 -3.46
CA CYS A 209 -8.98 -14.46 -4.04
C CYS A 209 -7.96 -15.37 -3.34
N PHE A 210 -6.75 -14.87 -3.08
CA PHE A 210 -5.75 -15.63 -2.31
C PHE A 210 -6.19 -15.89 -0.87
N ARG A 211 -6.86 -14.93 -0.23
CA ARG A 211 -7.40 -15.10 1.11
C ARG A 211 -8.46 -16.21 1.13
N ILE A 212 -9.44 -16.16 0.21
CA ILE A 212 -10.50 -17.17 0.08
C ILE A 212 -9.89 -18.56 -0.14
N MET A 213 -8.96 -18.68 -1.08
CA MET A 213 -8.29 -19.95 -1.33
C MET A 213 -7.56 -20.47 -0.08
N LYS A 214 -6.87 -19.60 0.65
CA LYS A 214 -6.08 -19.99 1.81
C LYS A 214 -6.94 -20.32 3.03
N THR A 215 -7.95 -19.50 3.32
CA THR A 215 -8.75 -19.60 4.57
C THR A 215 -10.02 -20.41 4.38
N ASP A 216 -10.81 -20.10 3.37
CA ASP A 216 -12.14 -20.66 3.18
C ASP A 216 -12.07 -22.05 2.50
N PHE A 217 -11.26 -22.17 1.45
CA PHE A 217 -11.04 -23.44 0.77
C PHE A 217 -9.92 -24.28 1.36
N LYS A 218 -9.17 -23.74 2.34
CA LYS A 218 -8.06 -24.43 3.01
C LYS A 218 -7.05 -25.03 2.00
N ALA A 219 -6.77 -24.32 0.90
CA ALA A 219 -5.81 -24.75 -0.10
C ALA A 219 -4.38 -24.92 0.47
N ARG A 220 -4.13 -24.42 1.66
CA ARG A 220 -2.88 -24.58 2.42
C ARG A 220 -3.19 -24.82 3.91
N PRO A 221 -2.39 -25.63 4.62
CA PRO A 221 -1.25 -26.42 4.13
C PRO A 221 -1.70 -27.62 3.27
N VAL A 222 -0.82 -28.06 2.32
CA VAL A 222 -1.06 -29.22 1.47
C VAL A 222 -0.39 -30.43 2.10
N TYR A 223 -1.18 -31.44 2.46
CA TYR A 223 -0.69 -32.71 3.06
C TYR A 223 -0.50 -33.83 2.04
N LEU A 224 -0.54 -33.52 0.75
CA LEU A 224 -0.38 -34.45 -0.34
C LEU A 224 1.10 -34.52 -0.77
N GLN A 225 1.58 -35.71 -1.09
CA GLN A 225 2.97 -35.92 -1.52
C GLN A 225 3.10 -36.20 -3.03
N ASN A 226 2.05 -36.71 -3.66
CA ASN A 226 2.05 -36.99 -5.09
C ASN A 226 1.78 -35.69 -5.88
N ARG A 227 2.60 -35.42 -6.90
CA ARG A 227 2.52 -34.25 -7.74
C ARG A 227 1.17 -34.06 -8.39
N ASP A 228 0.64 -35.13 -9.02
CA ASP A 228 -0.63 -35.07 -9.76
C ASP A 228 -1.80 -34.76 -8.82
N ARG A 229 -1.75 -35.32 -7.59
CA ARG A 229 -2.75 -35.00 -6.54
C ARG A 229 -2.64 -33.55 -6.03
N ILE A 230 -1.43 -33.03 -5.93
CA ILE A 230 -1.20 -31.62 -5.57
C ILE A 230 -1.76 -30.70 -6.66
N GLU A 231 -1.47 -31.00 -7.93
CA GLU A 231 -2.00 -30.24 -9.07
C GLU A 231 -3.54 -30.31 -9.13
N ALA A 232 -4.12 -31.50 -8.98
CA ALA A 232 -5.57 -31.69 -8.93
C ALA A 232 -6.23 -30.92 -7.77
N HIS A 233 -5.61 -30.92 -6.58
CA HIS A 233 -6.08 -30.16 -5.42
C HIS A 233 -6.14 -28.65 -5.72
N PHE A 234 -5.06 -28.08 -6.26
CA PHE A 234 -5.06 -26.66 -6.60
C PHE A 234 -6.01 -26.33 -7.74
N LEU A 235 -6.14 -27.21 -8.75
CA LEU A 235 -7.10 -27.03 -9.83
C LEU A 235 -8.55 -27.02 -9.29
N THR A 236 -8.88 -27.92 -8.39
CA THR A 236 -10.21 -27.97 -7.74
C THR A 236 -10.48 -26.67 -6.97
N CYS A 237 -9.51 -26.21 -6.17
CA CYS A 237 -9.63 -24.94 -5.45
C CYS A 237 -9.81 -23.75 -6.40
N PHE A 238 -9.11 -23.75 -7.54
CA PHE A 238 -9.20 -22.68 -8.53
C PHE A 238 -10.56 -22.69 -9.24
N ILE A 239 -11.08 -23.83 -9.65
CA ILE A 239 -12.42 -23.96 -10.24
C ILE A 239 -13.49 -23.49 -9.23
N SER A 240 -13.36 -23.89 -7.96
CA SER A 240 -14.26 -23.44 -6.89
C SER A 240 -14.23 -21.92 -6.72
N LEU A 241 -13.04 -21.30 -6.82
CA LEU A 241 -12.89 -19.85 -6.77
C LEU A 241 -13.60 -19.15 -7.95
N ILE A 242 -13.48 -19.71 -9.16
CA ILE A 242 -14.18 -19.18 -10.35
C ILE A 242 -15.68 -19.19 -10.12
N ILE A 243 -16.23 -20.33 -9.68
CA ILE A 243 -17.67 -20.47 -9.41
C ILE A 243 -18.12 -19.49 -8.34
N TYR A 244 -17.35 -19.36 -7.24
CA TYR A 244 -17.62 -18.43 -6.16
C TYR A 244 -17.67 -16.97 -6.68
N ARG A 245 -16.68 -16.56 -7.47
CA ARG A 245 -16.62 -15.19 -8.04
C ARG A 245 -17.75 -14.89 -9.01
N LEU A 246 -18.11 -15.86 -9.85
CA LEU A 246 -19.25 -15.74 -10.76
C LEU A 246 -20.57 -15.58 -10.00
N LEU A 247 -20.75 -16.35 -8.93
CA LEU A 247 -21.93 -16.26 -8.08
C LEU A 247 -21.97 -14.90 -7.35
N ALA A 248 -20.86 -14.48 -6.74
CA ALA A 248 -20.75 -13.20 -6.06
C ALA A 248 -21.08 -12.02 -7.00
N ASN A 249 -20.55 -12.05 -8.23
CA ASN A 249 -20.85 -11.02 -9.23
C ASN A 249 -22.35 -11.00 -9.60
N LYS A 250 -22.99 -12.15 -9.74
CA LYS A 250 -24.43 -12.22 -10.01
C LYS A 250 -25.29 -11.69 -8.87
N LEU A 251 -24.85 -11.90 -7.63
CA LEU A 251 -25.58 -11.42 -6.45
C LEU A 251 -25.40 -9.90 -6.26
N ASN A 252 -24.22 -9.35 -6.55
CA ASN A 252 -23.94 -7.92 -6.43
C ASN A 252 -24.56 -7.07 -7.54
N ASN A 253 -24.97 -7.69 -8.66
CA ASN A 253 -25.64 -7.02 -9.78
C ASN A 253 -27.18 -7.09 -9.68
N LYS A 254 -27.73 -7.51 -8.56
CA LYS A 254 -29.15 -7.44 -8.22
C LYS A 254 -29.42 -6.32 -7.22
#